data_57d4cab2ff6b64b921a468032056d2ef
#
_entry.id   57d4cab2ff6b64b921a468032056d2ef
#
_cell.length_a   1.000
_cell.length_b   1.000
_cell.length_c   1.000
_cell.angle_alpha   90.00
_cell.angle_beta   90.00
_cell.angle_gamma   90.00
#
_symmetry.space_group_name_H-M   'P 1'
#
loop_
_entity.id
_entity.type
_entity.pdbx_description
1 polymer ?
#
loop_
_entity_poly.entity_id
_entity_poly.type
_entity_poly.pdbx_seq_one_letter_code
_entity_poly.pdbx_strand_id
1 'polypeptide(L)'
;MSLEFLSPAESALARSPMEREARAAGARVERRDGWNMALRFDGEEPERRRCKESVGFADRSHLGKVELQADAADLAVLTGPLDLGSATRADGAWWCPYSAERALVLCEPGDVAELRTRLQGAAAECAGPASVIDVTTAFAALTVVGPLAGELFARFSAVDLRPAVTPLHGFRPVSVARTPGTVLREGDQRYLMLFGAALGSYMWTVVADAAESLGGGPVGLEALADA
;
A
#
# COMPACT_ATOMS: atom_id res chain seq x y z
N MET A 1 12.07 33.49 -24.11
CA MET A 1 11.19 32.29 -24.15
C MET A 1 10.90 31.96 -22.70
N SER A 2 9.64 32.11 -22.25
CA SER A 2 9.25 31.78 -20.87
C SER A 2 9.27 30.26 -20.69
N LEU A 3 9.82 29.78 -19.58
CA LEU A 3 9.81 28.37 -19.22
C LEU A 3 8.63 28.02 -18.30
N GLU A 4 7.54 28.78 -18.36
CA GLU A 4 6.34 28.58 -17.54
C GLU A 4 5.76 27.18 -17.66
N PHE A 5 5.94 26.51 -18.81
CA PHE A 5 5.54 25.11 -18.98
C PHE A 5 6.31 24.12 -18.09
N LEU A 6 7.45 24.53 -17.51
CA LEU A 6 8.22 23.72 -16.55
C LEU A 6 7.85 24.04 -15.09
N SER A 7 7.01 25.07 -14.87
CA SER A 7 6.51 25.35 -13.52
C SER A 7 5.56 24.24 -13.10
N PRO A 8 5.74 23.61 -11.92
CA PRO A 8 4.77 22.64 -11.43
C PRO A 8 3.41 23.32 -11.30
N ALA A 9 2.34 22.63 -11.70
CA ALA A 9 0.99 23.13 -11.47
C ALA A 9 0.80 23.39 -9.98
N GLU A 10 0.12 24.49 -9.60
CA GLU A 10 -0.16 24.84 -8.20
C GLU A 10 -0.80 23.69 -7.40
N SER A 11 -1.36 22.73 -8.09
CA SER A 11 -1.91 21.50 -7.51
C SER A 11 -1.53 20.31 -8.39
N ALA A 12 -0.40 19.68 -8.08
CA ALA A 12 -0.03 18.42 -8.71
C ALA A 12 -1.13 17.38 -8.48
N LEU A 13 -1.53 16.67 -9.55
CA LEU A 13 -2.46 15.57 -9.48
C LEU A 13 -1.69 14.27 -9.66
N ALA A 14 -1.63 13.48 -8.60
CA ALA A 14 -1.11 12.14 -8.66
C ALA A 14 -2.23 11.14 -9.08
N ARG A 15 -1.85 10.13 -9.83
CA ARG A 15 -2.76 9.09 -10.30
C ARG A 15 -2.22 7.72 -9.94
N SER A 16 -3.14 6.84 -9.56
CA SER A 16 -2.78 5.44 -9.42
C SER A 16 -2.40 4.84 -10.79
N PRO A 17 -1.38 3.96 -10.83
CA PRO A 17 -1.08 3.19 -12.03
C PRO A 17 -2.21 2.23 -12.44
N MET A 18 -3.23 2.05 -11.61
CA MET A 18 -4.43 1.25 -11.85
C MET A 18 -5.69 2.09 -12.12
N GLU A 19 -5.58 3.43 -12.18
CA GLU A 19 -6.75 4.30 -12.36
C GLU A 19 -7.55 3.99 -13.62
N ARG A 20 -6.87 3.63 -14.71
CA ARG A 20 -7.52 3.30 -15.97
C ARG A 20 -8.42 2.06 -15.83
N GLU A 21 -7.90 1.03 -15.21
CA GLU A 21 -8.60 -0.23 -14.94
C GLU A 21 -9.75 -0.02 -13.96
N ALA A 22 -9.52 0.75 -12.89
CA ALA A 22 -10.57 1.09 -11.93
C ALA A 22 -11.73 1.84 -12.60
N ARG A 23 -11.43 2.84 -13.46
CA ARG A 23 -12.48 3.55 -14.23
C ARG A 23 -13.21 2.64 -15.21
N ALA A 24 -12.50 1.73 -15.88
CA ALA A 24 -13.12 0.75 -16.79
C ALA A 24 -14.04 -0.22 -16.01
N ALA A 25 -13.72 -0.52 -14.76
CA ALA A 25 -14.56 -1.31 -13.85
C ALA A 25 -15.71 -0.50 -13.20
N GLY A 26 -15.91 0.76 -13.58
CA GLY A 26 -17.00 1.60 -13.10
C GLY A 26 -16.70 2.43 -11.86
N ALA A 27 -15.42 2.61 -11.50
CA ALA A 27 -15.05 3.39 -10.33
C ALA A 27 -15.55 4.85 -10.39
N ARG A 28 -16.23 5.27 -9.33
CA ARG A 28 -16.43 6.69 -9.02
C ARG A 28 -15.13 7.22 -8.39
N VAL A 29 -14.43 8.05 -9.15
CA VAL A 29 -13.16 8.61 -8.75
C VAL A 29 -13.36 10.05 -8.30
N GLU A 30 -12.80 10.38 -7.12
CA GLU A 30 -12.77 11.75 -6.59
C GLU A 30 -11.32 12.14 -6.27
N ARG A 31 -11.08 13.43 -6.27
CA ARG A 31 -9.79 13.99 -5.90
C ARG A 31 -9.76 14.24 -4.39
N ARG A 32 -8.84 13.56 -3.69
CA ARG A 32 -8.55 13.76 -2.27
C ARG A 32 -7.03 13.78 -2.07
N ASP A 33 -6.51 14.67 -1.25
CA ASP A 33 -5.10 14.80 -0.89
C ASP A 33 -4.14 14.79 -2.10
N GLY A 34 -4.54 15.45 -3.19
CA GLY A 34 -3.78 15.51 -4.43
C GLY A 34 -3.83 14.26 -5.31
N TRP A 35 -4.57 13.22 -4.91
CA TRP A 35 -4.73 11.96 -5.64
C TRP A 35 -6.13 11.79 -6.24
N ASN A 36 -6.21 11.11 -7.38
CA ASN A 36 -7.45 10.53 -7.84
C ASN A 36 -7.67 9.20 -7.12
N MET A 37 -8.72 9.10 -6.30
CA MET A 37 -9.02 7.92 -5.50
C MET A 37 -10.35 7.30 -5.93
N ALA A 38 -10.38 5.97 -6.10
CA ALA A 38 -11.60 5.21 -6.35
C ALA A 38 -12.39 5.05 -5.04
N LEU A 39 -13.48 5.78 -4.89
CA LEU A 39 -14.27 5.78 -3.66
C LEU A 39 -15.34 4.71 -3.64
N ARG A 40 -15.90 4.38 -4.80
CA ARG A 40 -17.02 3.44 -4.94
C ARG A 40 -17.06 2.88 -6.36
N PHE A 41 -17.62 1.69 -6.52
CA PHE A 41 -17.85 1.04 -7.82
C PHE A 41 -19.35 0.88 -8.10
N ASP A 42 -20.00 -0.11 -7.51
CA ASP A 42 -21.40 -0.48 -7.79
C ASP A 42 -22.34 -0.23 -6.60
N GLY A 43 -21.87 0.48 -5.58
CA GLY A 43 -22.64 0.91 -4.44
C GLY A 43 -22.20 0.33 -3.11
N GLU A 44 -22.61 0.99 -2.05
CA GLU A 44 -22.15 0.72 -0.68
C GLU A 44 -22.50 -0.72 -0.23
N GLU A 45 -23.74 -1.13 -0.40
CA GLU A 45 -24.18 -2.44 0.09
C GLU A 45 -23.57 -3.64 -0.66
N PRO A 46 -23.51 -3.66 -2.01
CA PRO A 46 -22.81 -4.72 -2.73
C PRO A 46 -21.32 -4.83 -2.38
N GLU A 47 -20.64 -3.69 -2.23
CA GLU A 47 -19.22 -3.66 -1.91
C GLU A 47 -18.94 -4.13 -0.48
N ARG A 48 -19.75 -3.69 0.50
CA ARG A 48 -19.68 -4.20 1.89
C ARG A 48 -19.94 -5.70 1.96
N ARG A 49 -20.87 -6.20 1.17
CA ARG A 49 -21.17 -7.64 1.10
C ARG A 49 -19.95 -8.41 0.60
N ARG A 50 -19.24 -7.94 -0.44
CA ARG A 50 -17.99 -8.55 -0.90
C ARG A 50 -16.96 -8.64 0.22
N CYS A 51 -16.77 -7.57 0.97
CA CYS A 51 -15.84 -7.55 2.09
C CYS A 51 -16.22 -8.53 3.21
N LYS A 52 -17.51 -8.78 3.43
CA LYS A 52 -18.00 -9.61 4.55
C LYS A 52 -18.20 -11.08 4.19
N GLU A 53 -18.60 -11.38 2.96
CA GLU A 53 -19.07 -12.72 2.57
C GLU A 53 -18.12 -13.40 1.55
N SER A 54 -17.25 -12.63 0.89
CA SER A 54 -16.36 -13.13 -0.15
C SER A 54 -14.98 -12.47 -0.06
N VAL A 55 -14.60 -11.70 -1.08
CA VAL A 55 -13.35 -10.94 -1.11
C VAL A 55 -13.53 -9.65 -1.89
N GLY A 56 -13.16 -8.53 -1.27
CA GLY A 56 -13.00 -7.24 -1.92
C GLY A 56 -11.54 -6.88 -2.11
N PHE A 57 -11.22 -6.09 -3.14
CA PHE A 57 -9.91 -5.49 -3.28
C PHE A 57 -10.02 -4.00 -3.64
N ALA A 58 -9.17 -3.18 -3.06
CA ALA A 58 -9.17 -1.72 -3.24
C ALA A 58 -7.78 -1.20 -3.60
N ASP A 59 -7.74 -0.24 -4.50
CA ASP A 59 -6.52 0.50 -4.84
C ASP A 59 -6.12 1.43 -3.69
N ARG A 60 -4.94 1.19 -3.14
CA ARG A 60 -4.32 1.97 -2.05
C ARG A 60 -3.00 2.62 -2.49
N SER A 61 -2.80 2.81 -3.81
CA SER A 61 -1.56 3.38 -4.35
C SER A 61 -1.27 4.80 -3.86
N HIS A 62 -2.29 5.52 -3.40
CA HIS A 62 -2.19 6.85 -2.79
C HIS A 62 -1.49 6.88 -1.42
N LEU A 63 -1.43 5.74 -0.71
CA LEU A 63 -0.68 5.69 0.56
C LEU A 63 0.73 6.23 0.37
N GLY A 64 1.15 7.10 1.27
CA GLY A 64 2.51 7.58 1.35
C GLY A 64 3.47 6.44 1.67
N LYS A 65 4.62 6.43 1.01
CA LYS A 65 5.65 5.41 1.16
C LYS A 65 7.00 6.11 1.29
N VAL A 66 7.56 6.10 2.49
CA VAL A 66 8.87 6.70 2.77
C VAL A 66 9.84 5.59 3.11
N GLU A 67 10.89 5.46 2.31
CA GLU A 67 11.96 4.50 2.54
C GLU A 67 13.05 5.13 3.40
N LEU A 68 13.48 4.39 4.41
CA LEU A 68 14.58 4.71 5.29
C LEU A 68 15.71 3.71 5.07
N GLN A 69 16.93 4.22 4.97
CA GLN A 69 18.13 3.40 4.94
C GLN A 69 19.21 4.06 5.78
N ALA A 70 19.77 3.32 6.73
CA ALA A 70 20.86 3.72 7.62
C ALA A 70 21.54 2.46 8.14
N ASP A 71 22.65 2.58 8.87
CA ASP A 71 23.13 1.42 9.62
C ASP A 71 22.12 1.00 10.72
N ALA A 72 22.28 -0.20 11.26
CA ALA A 72 21.28 -0.77 12.16
C ALA A 72 21.07 0.06 13.44
N ALA A 73 22.10 0.72 13.93
CA ALA A 73 22.01 1.55 15.14
C ALA A 73 21.25 2.86 14.85
N ASP A 74 21.60 3.54 13.77
CA ASP A 74 20.96 4.77 13.33
C ASP A 74 19.51 4.50 12.88
N LEU A 75 19.24 3.37 12.19
CA LEU A 75 17.88 3.02 11.83
C LEU A 75 17.00 2.83 13.07
N ALA A 76 17.52 2.17 14.11
CA ALA A 76 16.80 2.00 15.37
C ALA A 76 16.53 3.34 16.07
N VAL A 77 17.38 4.35 15.90
CA VAL A 77 17.12 5.72 16.37
C VAL A 77 15.98 6.37 15.60
N LEU A 78 15.95 6.19 14.28
CA LEU A 78 14.92 6.77 13.40
C LEU A 78 13.54 6.15 13.58
N THR A 79 13.47 4.85 13.83
CA THR A 79 12.22 4.08 13.81
C THR A 79 11.76 3.57 15.15
N GLY A 80 12.62 3.60 16.17
CA GLY A 80 12.49 2.73 17.33
C GLY A 80 12.82 1.27 16.98
N PRO A 81 12.72 0.35 17.97
CA PRO A 81 12.99 -1.06 17.74
C PRO A 81 11.95 -1.66 16.79
N LEU A 82 12.41 -2.32 15.72
CA LEU A 82 11.60 -3.02 14.75
C LEU A 82 11.97 -4.51 14.69
N ASP A 83 10.97 -5.38 14.71
CA ASP A 83 11.16 -6.82 14.57
C ASP A 83 11.04 -7.23 13.09
N LEU A 84 12.07 -7.86 12.54
CA LEU A 84 12.04 -8.37 11.17
C LEU A 84 10.91 -9.38 10.99
N GLY A 85 10.13 -9.18 9.93
CA GLY A 85 8.95 -10.02 9.62
C GLY A 85 7.65 -9.53 10.25
N SER A 86 7.68 -8.45 11.03
CA SER A 86 6.50 -7.78 11.61
C SER A 86 6.55 -6.29 11.36
N ALA A 87 5.41 -5.66 11.13
CA ALA A 87 5.27 -4.22 11.07
C ALA A 87 4.72 -3.69 12.40
N THR A 88 5.14 -2.50 12.78
CA THR A 88 4.61 -1.79 13.96
C THR A 88 3.71 -0.66 13.49
N ARG A 89 2.53 -0.51 14.12
CA ARG A 89 1.67 0.64 13.89
C ARG A 89 1.90 1.67 14.99
N ALA A 90 2.41 2.84 14.62
CA ALA A 90 2.65 3.95 15.54
C ALA A 90 2.47 5.29 14.81
N ASP A 91 2.00 6.32 15.51
CA ASP A 91 1.83 7.69 15.01
C ASP A 91 1.03 7.76 13.68
N GLY A 92 -0.01 6.93 13.54
CA GLY A 92 -0.83 6.88 12.33
C GLY A 92 -0.18 6.16 11.13
N ALA A 93 1.06 5.68 11.26
CA ALA A 93 1.82 5.03 10.20
C ALA A 93 2.13 3.56 10.50
N TRP A 94 2.41 2.78 9.45
CA TRP A 94 3.00 1.47 9.53
C TRP A 94 4.51 1.55 9.32
N TRP A 95 5.27 1.00 10.24
CA TRP A 95 6.72 0.89 10.21
C TRP A 95 7.10 -0.54 9.85
N CYS A 96 7.60 -0.73 8.65
CA CYS A 96 7.76 -2.03 7.98
C CYS A 96 9.24 -2.32 7.73
N PRO A 97 9.93 -3.12 8.55
CA PRO A 97 11.35 -3.42 8.34
C PRO A 97 11.56 -4.41 7.19
N TYR A 98 12.42 -4.06 6.22
CA TYR A 98 12.93 -4.98 5.21
C TYR A 98 14.17 -5.73 5.68
N SER A 99 15.03 -5.04 6.43
CA SER A 99 16.26 -5.56 7.02
C SER A 99 16.63 -4.75 8.26
N ALA A 100 17.74 -5.08 8.90
CA ALA A 100 18.27 -4.28 10.00
C ALA A 100 18.69 -2.85 9.60
N GLU A 101 18.88 -2.61 8.30
CA GLU A 101 19.39 -1.35 7.75
C GLU A 101 18.39 -0.64 6.82
N ARG A 102 17.17 -1.21 6.66
CA ARG A 102 16.18 -0.67 5.73
C ARG A 102 14.76 -0.88 6.22
N ALA A 103 13.97 0.18 6.23
CA ALA A 103 12.55 0.14 6.57
C ALA A 103 11.72 0.95 5.56
N LEU A 104 10.44 0.58 5.43
CA LEU A 104 9.43 1.33 4.71
C LEU A 104 8.39 1.85 5.70
N VAL A 105 8.08 3.13 5.62
CA VAL A 105 7.01 3.73 6.41
C VAL A 105 5.83 4.01 5.49
N LEU A 106 4.65 3.51 5.87
CA LEU A 106 3.40 3.73 5.14
C LEU A 106 2.49 4.64 5.96
N CYS A 107 2.02 5.71 5.36
CA CYS A 107 1.13 6.68 6.01
C CYS A 107 0.01 7.14 5.07
N GLU A 108 -0.93 7.91 5.58
CA GLU A 108 -1.93 8.55 4.73
C GLU A 108 -1.25 9.62 3.84
N PRO A 109 -1.79 9.88 2.64
CA PRO A 109 -1.13 10.77 1.66
C PRO A 109 -0.95 12.21 2.17
N GLY A 110 -1.85 12.70 3.02
CA GLY A 110 -1.75 14.02 3.63
C GLY A 110 -0.55 14.18 4.59
N ASP A 111 -0.09 13.07 5.17
CA ASP A 111 0.94 13.07 6.22
C ASP A 111 2.37 12.94 5.67
N VAL A 112 2.52 12.60 4.37
CA VAL A 112 3.82 12.28 3.75
C VAL A 112 4.84 13.42 3.91
N ALA A 113 4.42 14.65 3.65
CA ALA A 113 5.33 15.81 3.68
C ALA A 113 5.87 16.06 5.09
N GLU A 114 5.00 16.02 6.09
CA GLU A 114 5.37 16.21 7.50
C GLU A 114 6.25 15.07 7.99
N LEU A 115 5.84 13.82 7.74
CA LEU A 115 6.60 12.63 8.10
C LEU A 115 8.01 12.66 7.50
N ARG A 116 8.11 12.96 6.21
CA ARG A 116 9.40 13.06 5.53
C ARG A 116 10.29 14.14 6.13
N THR A 117 9.76 15.34 6.39
CA THR A 117 10.51 16.43 6.98
C THR A 117 11.03 16.06 8.37
N ARG A 118 10.19 15.47 9.21
CA ARG A 118 10.58 14.98 10.54
C ARG A 118 11.69 13.94 10.46
N LEU A 119 11.56 12.96 9.57
CA LEU A 119 12.54 11.89 9.39
C LEU A 119 13.86 12.41 8.81
N GLN A 120 13.82 13.37 7.88
CA GLN A 120 15.04 14.00 7.35
C GLN A 120 15.78 14.81 8.42
N GLY A 121 15.06 15.49 9.31
CA GLY A 121 15.65 16.16 10.47
C GLY A 121 16.36 15.16 11.40
N ALA A 122 15.68 14.06 11.74
CA ALA A 122 16.28 13.01 12.57
C ALA A 122 17.47 12.31 11.89
N ALA A 123 17.39 12.08 10.58
CA ALA A 123 18.48 11.47 9.81
C ALA A 123 19.75 12.36 9.77
N ALA A 124 19.59 13.68 9.82
CA ALA A 124 20.73 14.61 9.87
C ALA A 124 21.51 14.54 11.20
N GLU A 125 20.89 14.02 12.25
CA GLU A 125 21.52 13.82 13.58
C GLU A 125 22.14 12.42 13.74
N CYS A 126 22.01 11.53 12.75
CA CYS A 126 22.60 10.20 12.78
C CYS A 126 24.13 10.27 12.70
N ALA A 127 24.80 9.28 13.32
CA ALA A 127 26.25 9.21 13.33
C ALA A 127 26.82 8.78 11.96
N GLY A 128 26.10 7.93 11.24
CA GLY A 128 26.46 7.42 9.92
C GLY A 128 25.60 7.99 8.80
N PRO A 129 25.84 7.54 7.56
CA PRO A 129 24.99 7.91 6.42
C PRO A 129 23.57 7.41 6.61
N ALA A 130 22.60 8.30 6.55
CA ALA A 130 21.17 7.97 6.60
C ALA A 130 20.44 8.61 5.41
N SER A 131 19.51 7.88 4.82
CA SER A 131 18.69 8.39 3.73
C SER A 131 17.20 8.24 4.01
N VAL A 132 16.43 9.25 3.59
CA VAL A 132 14.97 9.32 3.70
C VAL A 132 14.42 9.68 2.33
N ILE A 133 13.81 8.71 1.66
CA ILE A 133 13.38 8.85 0.27
C ILE A 133 11.88 8.64 0.16
N ASP A 134 11.18 9.59 -0.44
CA ASP A 134 9.78 9.41 -0.84
C ASP A 134 9.73 8.50 -2.07
N VAL A 135 9.20 7.29 -1.88
CA VAL A 135 9.02 6.27 -2.91
C VAL A 135 7.54 6.02 -3.22
N THR A 136 6.67 6.95 -2.86
CA THR A 136 5.21 6.82 -3.00
C THR A 136 4.80 6.39 -4.40
N THR A 137 5.35 7.02 -5.43
CA THR A 137 5.01 6.70 -6.83
C THR A 137 5.79 5.53 -7.43
N ALA A 138 6.80 5.01 -6.72
CA ALA A 138 7.55 3.83 -7.17
C ALA A 138 6.78 2.52 -6.94
N PHE A 139 5.85 2.52 -5.98
CA PHE A 139 5.05 1.36 -5.61
C PHE A 139 3.56 1.62 -5.77
N ALA A 140 2.87 0.68 -6.41
CA ALA A 140 1.43 0.52 -6.30
C ALA A 140 1.08 -0.29 -5.06
N ALA A 141 -0.16 -0.15 -4.59
CA ALA A 141 -0.68 -0.90 -3.45
C ALA A 141 -2.12 -1.32 -3.68
N LEU A 142 -2.44 -2.56 -3.28
CA LEU A 142 -3.81 -3.08 -3.22
C LEU A 142 -4.07 -3.61 -1.81
N THR A 143 -5.19 -3.22 -1.19
CA THR A 143 -5.71 -3.93 -0.03
C THR A 143 -6.70 -4.99 -0.50
N VAL A 144 -6.52 -6.20 0.01
CA VAL A 144 -7.44 -7.34 -0.15
C VAL A 144 -8.09 -7.60 1.19
N VAL A 145 -9.42 -7.73 1.21
CA VAL A 145 -10.20 -7.88 2.45
C VAL A 145 -11.34 -8.88 2.28
N GLY A 146 -11.61 -9.66 3.30
CA GLY A 146 -12.72 -10.60 3.37
C GLY A 146 -12.31 -12.04 3.67
N PRO A 147 -13.29 -12.92 3.96
CA PRO A 147 -13.03 -14.28 4.40
C PRO A 147 -12.27 -15.13 3.37
N LEU A 148 -12.37 -14.81 2.09
CA LEU A 148 -11.68 -15.51 1.00
C LEU A 148 -10.36 -14.85 0.58
N ALA A 149 -9.86 -13.86 1.33
CA ALA A 149 -8.61 -13.16 1.01
C ALA A 149 -7.41 -14.12 0.90
N GLY A 150 -7.30 -15.09 1.81
CA GLY A 150 -6.25 -16.12 1.73
C GLY A 150 -6.35 -17.01 0.49
N GLU A 151 -7.56 -17.38 0.08
CA GLU A 151 -7.80 -18.16 -1.14
C GLU A 151 -7.49 -17.34 -2.39
N LEU A 152 -7.81 -16.05 -2.39
CA LEU A 152 -7.45 -15.16 -3.47
C LEU A 152 -5.93 -15.12 -3.67
N PHE A 153 -5.16 -14.91 -2.60
CA PHE A 153 -3.69 -14.91 -2.68
C PHE A 153 -3.14 -16.24 -3.19
N ALA A 154 -3.70 -17.37 -2.78
CA ALA A 154 -3.25 -18.70 -3.21
C ALA A 154 -3.35 -18.93 -4.73
N ARG A 155 -4.13 -18.12 -5.47
CA ARG A 155 -4.26 -18.21 -6.93
C ARG A 155 -3.07 -17.63 -7.68
N PHE A 156 -2.34 -16.70 -7.08
CA PHE A 156 -1.24 -16.00 -7.75
C PHE A 156 0.03 -15.85 -6.91
N SER A 157 0.03 -16.35 -5.68
CA SER A 157 1.19 -16.27 -4.78
C SER A 157 1.33 -17.58 -3.99
N ALA A 158 2.57 -17.99 -3.74
CA ALA A 158 2.88 -19.12 -2.87
C ALA A 158 3.05 -18.70 -1.39
N VAL A 159 2.74 -17.44 -1.06
CA VAL A 159 2.86 -16.95 0.33
C VAL A 159 1.88 -17.68 1.25
N ASP A 160 2.38 -18.18 2.37
CA ASP A 160 1.54 -18.78 3.40
C ASP A 160 1.01 -17.68 4.33
N LEU A 161 -0.26 -17.32 4.16
CA LEU A 161 -0.95 -16.29 4.94
C LEU A 161 -1.68 -16.85 6.17
N ARG A 162 -1.54 -18.14 6.47
CA ARG A 162 -2.13 -18.70 7.70
C ARG A 162 -1.57 -18.00 8.94
N PRO A 163 -2.38 -17.79 9.99
CA PRO A 163 -1.97 -17.06 11.19
C PRO A 163 -0.69 -17.56 11.86
N ALA A 164 -0.44 -18.86 11.80
CA ALA A 164 0.77 -19.48 12.36
C ALA A 164 2.06 -19.10 11.62
N VAL A 165 1.97 -18.69 10.34
CA VAL A 165 3.12 -18.34 9.49
C VAL A 165 3.20 -16.85 9.25
N THR A 166 2.07 -16.22 9.00
CA THR A 166 1.94 -14.77 8.86
C THR A 166 1.00 -14.25 9.96
N PRO A 167 1.51 -13.96 11.16
CA PRO A 167 0.71 -13.46 12.27
C PRO A 167 0.13 -12.08 11.94
N LEU A 168 -0.76 -11.59 12.79
CA LEU A 168 -1.26 -10.22 12.70
C LEU A 168 -0.07 -9.23 12.70
N HIS A 169 -0.11 -8.25 11.82
CA HIS A 169 0.96 -7.30 11.52
C HIS A 169 2.21 -7.94 10.86
N GLY A 170 2.15 -9.21 10.49
CA GLY A 170 3.22 -9.84 9.72
C GLY A 170 3.50 -9.09 8.43
N PHE A 171 4.75 -8.71 8.21
CA PHE A 171 5.24 -8.02 7.00
C PHE A 171 6.29 -8.88 6.31
N ARG A 172 6.05 -9.24 5.06
CA ARG A 172 6.88 -10.21 4.34
C ARG A 172 7.16 -9.78 2.91
N PRO A 173 8.43 -9.78 2.48
CA PRO A 173 8.78 -9.84 1.07
C PRO A 173 8.28 -11.15 0.48
N VAL A 174 7.61 -11.08 -0.66
CA VAL A 174 6.98 -12.23 -1.31
C VAL A 174 7.05 -12.10 -2.82
N SER A 175 6.78 -13.22 -3.53
CA SER A 175 6.47 -13.16 -4.96
C SER A 175 4.95 -13.13 -5.12
N VAL A 176 4.44 -12.07 -5.75
CA VAL A 176 3.03 -11.92 -6.13
C VAL A 176 2.91 -11.93 -7.65
N ALA A 177 2.09 -12.81 -8.21
CA ALA A 177 1.94 -12.96 -9.66
C ALA A 177 3.30 -12.99 -10.40
N ARG A 178 4.28 -13.73 -9.87
CA ARG A 178 5.66 -13.89 -10.36
C ARG A 178 6.50 -12.60 -10.36
N THR A 179 6.08 -11.58 -9.62
CA THR A 179 6.83 -10.32 -9.49
C THR A 179 7.23 -10.09 -8.02
N PRO A 180 8.31 -9.37 -7.75
CA PRO A 180 8.64 -8.98 -6.39
C PRO A 180 7.54 -8.09 -5.79
N GLY A 181 7.19 -8.36 -4.56
CA GLY A 181 6.24 -7.56 -3.79
C GLY A 181 6.43 -7.77 -2.30
N THR A 182 5.57 -7.13 -1.52
CA THR A 182 5.47 -7.34 -0.07
C THR A 182 4.01 -7.46 0.33
N VAL A 183 3.74 -8.23 1.38
CA VAL A 183 2.43 -8.33 1.98
C VAL A 183 2.52 -7.96 3.45
N LEU A 184 1.66 -7.05 3.88
CA LEU A 184 1.40 -6.70 5.27
C LEU A 184 0.03 -7.22 5.66
N ARG A 185 -0.05 -8.00 6.74
CA ARG A 185 -1.33 -8.40 7.34
C ARG A 185 -1.83 -7.29 8.25
N GLU A 186 -2.71 -6.42 7.74
CA GLU A 186 -3.27 -5.28 8.48
C GLU A 186 -4.33 -5.71 9.51
N GLY A 187 -5.00 -6.83 9.27
CA GLY A 187 -6.10 -7.37 10.10
C GLY A 187 -6.29 -8.86 9.90
N ASP A 188 -7.27 -9.47 10.55
CA ASP A 188 -7.50 -10.92 10.49
C ASP A 188 -7.72 -11.43 9.07
N GLN A 189 -8.49 -10.69 8.29
CA GLN A 189 -8.84 -10.99 6.90
C GLN A 189 -8.51 -9.81 5.97
N ARG A 190 -7.51 -9.00 6.32
CA ARG A 190 -7.14 -7.79 5.61
C ARG A 190 -5.63 -7.74 5.38
N TYR A 191 -5.26 -7.63 4.12
CA TYR A 191 -3.87 -7.68 3.67
C TYR A 191 -3.59 -6.53 2.71
N LEU A 192 -2.54 -5.76 2.97
CA LEU A 192 -2.01 -4.77 2.04
C LEU A 192 -0.87 -5.41 1.26
N MET A 193 -0.97 -5.38 -0.07
CA MET A 193 0.05 -5.85 -0.99
C MET A 193 0.68 -4.65 -1.70
N LEU A 194 2.03 -4.58 -1.69
CA LEU A 194 2.79 -3.59 -2.45
C LEU A 194 3.59 -4.27 -3.55
N PHE A 195 3.72 -3.60 -4.69
CA PHE A 195 4.48 -4.06 -5.86
C PHE A 195 4.91 -2.87 -6.71
N GLY A 196 5.83 -3.07 -7.65
CA GLY A 196 6.33 -1.99 -8.51
C GLY A 196 5.20 -1.32 -9.31
N ALA A 197 5.14 0.01 -9.30
CA ALA A 197 4.05 0.78 -9.91
C ALA A 197 3.87 0.49 -11.42
N ALA A 198 4.96 0.19 -12.15
CA ALA A 198 4.90 -0.18 -13.57
C ALA A 198 4.04 -1.43 -13.85
N LEU A 199 3.75 -2.23 -12.84
CA LEU A 199 2.96 -3.47 -12.95
C LEU A 199 1.48 -3.26 -12.59
N GLY A 200 1.03 -2.03 -12.39
CA GLY A 200 -0.33 -1.71 -11.92
C GLY A 200 -1.43 -2.39 -12.74
N SER A 201 -1.48 -2.15 -14.04
CA SER A 201 -2.47 -2.76 -14.94
C SER A 201 -2.45 -4.29 -14.91
N TYR A 202 -1.25 -4.89 -14.94
CA TYR A 202 -1.09 -6.34 -14.87
C TYR A 202 -1.64 -6.89 -13.56
N MET A 203 -1.25 -6.30 -12.44
CA MET A 203 -1.66 -6.76 -11.11
C MET A 203 -3.15 -6.59 -10.88
N TRP A 204 -3.73 -5.47 -11.35
CA TRP A 204 -5.18 -5.29 -11.33
C TRP A 204 -5.90 -6.45 -12.02
N THR A 205 -5.49 -6.79 -13.26
CA THR A 205 -6.11 -7.90 -14.02
C THR A 205 -6.02 -9.22 -13.26
N VAL A 206 -4.82 -9.57 -12.77
CA VAL A 206 -4.62 -10.82 -12.01
C VAL A 206 -5.50 -10.89 -10.77
N VAL A 207 -5.58 -9.80 -10.01
CA VAL A 207 -6.38 -9.76 -8.76
C VAL A 207 -7.88 -9.74 -9.08
N ALA A 208 -8.31 -9.01 -10.13
CA ALA A 208 -9.70 -8.95 -10.54
C ALA A 208 -10.22 -10.33 -10.99
N ASP A 209 -9.48 -11.02 -11.86
CA ASP A 209 -9.84 -12.37 -12.34
C ASP A 209 -9.90 -13.38 -11.17
N ALA A 210 -8.93 -13.30 -10.24
CA ALA A 210 -8.92 -14.15 -9.07
C ALA A 210 -10.12 -13.84 -8.14
N ALA A 211 -10.45 -12.58 -7.92
CA ALA A 211 -11.58 -12.16 -7.09
C ALA A 211 -12.92 -12.56 -7.69
N GLU A 212 -13.13 -12.32 -9.00
CA GLU A 212 -14.35 -12.69 -9.71
C GLU A 212 -14.64 -14.18 -9.59
N SER A 213 -13.61 -15.03 -9.73
CA SER A 213 -13.76 -16.50 -9.60
C SER A 213 -14.18 -16.94 -8.17
N LEU A 214 -14.08 -16.08 -7.19
CA LEU A 214 -14.50 -16.28 -5.80
C LEU A 214 -15.81 -15.55 -5.46
N GLY A 215 -16.47 -14.93 -6.46
CA GLY A 215 -17.65 -14.11 -6.25
C GLY A 215 -17.36 -12.75 -5.61
N GLY A 216 -16.10 -12.33 -5.63
CA GLY A 216 -15.61 -11.04 -5.16
C GLY A 216 -15.43 -10.01 -6.28
N GLY A 217 -14.71 -8.93 -5.99
CA GLY A 217 -14.42 -7.89 -6.98
C GLY A 217 -13.87 -6.61 -6.37
N PRO A 218 -13.72 -5.56 -7.18
CA PRO A 218 -13.22 -4.28 -6.70
C PRO A 218 -14.20 -3.65 -5.71
N VAL A 219 -13.65 -2.93 -4.74
CA VAL A 219 -14.39 -2.12 -3.77
C VAL A 219 -13.71 -0.76 -3.63
N GLY A 220 -14.49 0.25 -3.34
CA GLY A 220 -13.97 1.59 -3.11
C GLY A 220 -13.46 1.80 -1.69
N LEU A 221 -12.78 2.94 -1.49
CA LEU A 221 -12.22 3.29 -0.18
C LEU A 221 -13.31 3.46 0.89
N GLU A 222 -14.54 3.83 0.51
CA GLU A 222 -15.65 3.97 1.46
C GLU A 222 -16.04 2.61 2.06
N ALA A 223 -16.19 1.57 1.23
CA ALA A 223 -16.49 0.23 1.71
C ALA A 223 -15.30 -0.41 2.48
N LEU A 224 -14.07 -0.06 2.08
CA LEU A 224 -12.86 -0.53 2.74
C LEU A 224 -12.70 0.03 4.17
N ALA A 225 -13.20 1.22 4.43
CA ALA A 225 -13.13 1.85 5.76
C ALA A 225 -14.03 1.16 6.79
N ASP A 226 -15.08 0.49 6.32
CA ASP A 226 -16.08 -0.20 7.15
C ASP A 226 -15.84 -1.71 7.28
N ALA A 227 -14.75 -2.23 6.69
CA ALA A 227 -14.43 -3.65 6.59
C ALA A 227 -13.36 -4.13 7.59
#